data_5dd02b9c0ebc7c36e2c64aa75c2a760c
#
_entry.id   5dd02b9c0ebc7c36e2c64aa75c2a760c
#
_cell.length_a   1.000
_cell.length_b   1.000
_cell.length_c   1.000
_cell.angle_alpha   90.00
_cell.angle_beta   90.00
_cell.angle_gamma   90.00
#
_symmetry.space_group_name_H-M   'P 1'
#
loop_
_entity.id
_entity.type
_entity.pdbx_description
1 polymer ?
#
loop_
_entity_poly.entity_id
_entity_poly.type
_entity_poly.pdbx_seq_one_letter_code
_entity_poly.pdbx_strand_id
1 'polypeptide(L)'
;MATTSLWHIEGRLKDLIAYVENPEKTRSENPNLQPLWDVFSYVSRPEATEEGEYVSSINCLKEIALQQMILTKRQYGKENGYIAWHGYQSFKPDEVTPEQAHQIGLQLAKEMWGEQYQIIVTTHLDKDHLHNHFCFNSVSFLDGKKYNYSKSEQRKLREVSDRICREHGLSVIEKPHKAPSRQVWLDEKSGKPTRYNVYREDVKEAINFSRRPYYMEEYLRRKGYITDFTGKHWKIRLPQYEHFTRLDTLDERWTPENIQRTMGAYASFGNRRATITYPPQMPQSLRDWFKPFQKTSHIYRLYLHYCYLLGVLPKKTTYRPTSPYLK
;
A
#
# COMPACT_ATOMS: atom_id res chain seq x y z
N MET A 1 6.39 -15.75 3.06
CA MET A 1 5.99 -14.56 3.86
C MET A 1 4.62 -14.11 3.39
N ALA A 2 3.60 -14.21 4.25
CA ALA A 2 2.22 -13.91 3.85
C ALA A 2 1.82 -12.46 4.19
N THR A 3 1.00 -11.85 3.34
CA THR A 3 0.36 -10.56 3.58
C THR A 3 -1.14 -10.69 3.51
N THR A 4 -1.87 -9.97 4.38
CA THR A 4 -3.33 -10.01 4.44
C THR A 4 -3.93 -8.63 4.27
N SER A 5 -5.08 -8.57 3.59
CA SER A 5 -5.90 -7.36 3.50
C SER A 5 -7.37 -7.73 3.46
N LEU A 6 -8.24 -6.86 3.98
CA LEU A 6 -9.68 -7.05 3.99
C LEU A 6 -10.38 -5.71 3.77
N TRP A 7 -11.43 -5.69 2.97
CA TRP A 7 -12.29 -4.53 2.72
C TRP A 7 -13.74 -4.94 2.51
N HIS A 8 -14.64 -4.02 2.73
CA HIS A 8 -16.08 -4.24 2.52
C HIS A 8 -16.48 -3.99 1.07
N ILE A 9 -17.57 -4.62 0.67
CA ILE A 9 -18.25 -4.41 -0.61
C ILE A 9 -19.57 -3.71 -0.30
N GLU A 10 -19.77 -2.54 -0.93
CA GLU A 10 -21.03 -1.78 -0.82
C GLU A 10 -21.94 -2.10 -1.98
N GLY A 11 -23.27 -2.03 -1.75
CA GLY A 11 -24.28 -2.22 -2.78
C GLY A 11 -25.69 -2.37 -2.19
N ARG A 12 -26.68 -2.43 -3.07
CA ARG A 12 -28.05 -2.75 -2.70
C ARG A 12 -28.36 -4.20 -3.04
N LEU A 13 -28.70 -4.99 -2.05
CA LEU A 13 -29.04 -6.39 -2.25
C LEU A 13 -30.20 -6.59 -3.25
N LYS A 14 -31.19 -5.66 -3.25
CA LYS A 14 -32.32 -5.67 -4.21
C LYS A 14 -31.83 -5.65 -5.67
N ASP A 15 -30.83 -4.87 -5.95
CA ASP A 15 -30.27 -4.74 -7.30
C ASP A 15 -29.51 -6.02 -7.70
N LEU A 16 -28.81 -6.63 -6.74
CA LEU A 16 -28.12 -7.91 -6.93
C LEU A 16 -29.10 -9.05 -7.24
N ILE A 17 -30.24 -9.10 -6.52
CA ILE A 17 -31.28 -10.11 -6.74
C ILE A 17 -31.90 -9.96 -8.12
N ALA A 18 -32.26 -8.72 -8.51
CA ALA A 18 -32.82 -8.44 -9.83
C ALA A 18 -31.86 -8.85 -10.97
N TYR A 19 -30.57 -8.80 -10.71
CA TYR A 19 -29.55 -9.27 -11.65
C TYR A 19 -29.45 -10.79 -11.72
N VAL A 20 -29.43 -11.49 -10.57
CA VAL A 20 -29.34 -12.94 -10.48
C VAL A 20 -30.61 -13.63 -11.03
N GLU A 21 -31.78 -13.02 -10.90
CA GLU A 21 -33.09 -13.52 -11.36
C GLU A 21 -33.35 -13.24 -12.86
N ASN A 22 -32.53 -12.47 -13.55
CA ASN A 22 -32.74 -12.10 -14.96
C ASN A 22 -31.60 -12.63 -15.86
N PRO A 23 -31.82 -13.77 -16.55
CA PRO A 23 -30.81 -14.42 -17.42
C PRO A 23 -30.35 -13.55 -18.61
N GLU A 24 -31.19 -12.60 -19.06
CA GLU A 24 -30.86 -11.72 -20.19
C GLU A 24 -29.92 -10.58 -19.80
N LYS A 25 -29.78 -10.30 -18.50
CA LYS A 25 -28.94 -9.22 -17.96
C LYS A 25 -27.52 -9.66 -17.54
N THR A 26 -27.12 -10.88 -17.78
CA THR A 26 -25.75 -11.36 -17.53
C THR A 26 -24.69 -10.65 -18.38
N ARG A 27 -25.09 -9.71 -19.25
CA ARG A 27 -24.23 -8.86 -20.09
C ARG A 27 -24.43 -7.37 -19.87
N SER A 28 -25.09 -6.90 -18.84
CA SER A 28 -25.52 -5.50 -18.77
C SER A 28 -24.77 -4.62 -17.77
N GLU A 29 -24.47 -3.53 -18.21
CA GLU A 29 -24.12 -2.14 -17.94
C GLU A 29 -24.59 -1.49 -16.61
N ASN A 30 -24.95 -2.20 -15.54
CA ASN A 30 -25.36 -1.55 -14.29
C ASN A 30 -24.19 -1.48 -13.28
N PRO A 31 -23.56 -0.31 -13.09
CA PRO A 31 -22.33 -0.16 -12.31
C PRO A 31 -22.49 -0.42 -10.80
N ASN A 32 -23.71 -0.52 -10.28
CA ASN A 32 -23.96 -0.69 -8.83
C ASN A 32 -24.05 -2.16 -8.36
N LEU A 33 -24.13 -3.12 -9.29
CA LEU A 33 -24.30 -4.55 -8.99
C LEU A 33 -23.06 -5.38 -9.29
N GLN A 34 -22.28 -4.87 -10.16
CA GLN A 34 -21.01 -5.40 -10.61
C GLN A 34 -20.10 -5.87 -9.44
N PRO A 35 -19.99 -5.15 -8.28
CA PRO A 35 -18.95 -5.47 -7.30
C PRO A 35 -19.06 -6.84 -6.65
N LEU A 36 -20.24 -7.35 -6.33
CA LEU A 36 -20.35 -8.65 -5.66
C LEU A 36 -20.32 -9.81 -6.64
N TRP A 37 -21.00 -9.69 -7.77
CA TRP A 37 -20.92 -10.67 -8.85
C TRP A 37 -19.52 -10.74 -9.43
N ASP A 38 -18.89 -9.60 -9.65
CA ASP A 38 -17.49 -9.53 -10.12
C ASP A 38 -16.55 -10.19 -9.14
N VAL A 39 -16.76 -9.99 -7.83
CA VAL A 39 -15.96 -10.67 -6.81
C VAL A 39 -16.23 -12.17 -6.83
N PHE A 40 -17.48 -12.64 -6.90
CA PHE A 40 -17.78 -14.07 -7.00
C PHE A 40 -17.26 -14.66 -8.30
N SER A 41 -17.47 -13.99 -9.42
CA SER A 41 -16.96 -14.41 -10.72
C SER A 41 -15.44 -14.36 -10.81
N TYR A 42 -14.83 -13.31 -10.24
CA TYR A 42 -13.38 -13.16 -10.17
C TYR A 42 -12.75 -14.21 -9.27
N VAL A 43 -13.33 -14.44 -8.10
CA VAL A 43 -12.81 -15.36 -7.09
C VAL A 43 -12.94 -16.83 -7.56
N SER A 44 -13.99 -17.14 -8.32
CA SER A 44 -14.30 -18.51 -8.79
C SER A 44 -13.94 -18.76 -10.26
N ARG A 45 -13.08 -17.94 -10.86
CA ARG A 45 -12.68 -18.11 -12.28
C ARG A 45 -12.03 -19.48 -12.51
N PRO A 46 -12.54 -20.29 -13.45
CA PRO A 46 -11.97 -21.61 -13.72
C PRO A 46 -10.49 -21.58 -14.07
N GLU A 47 -10.07 -20.62 -14.91
CA GLU A 47 -8.68 -20.49 -15.38
C GLU A 47 -7.68 -20.15 -14.26
N ALA A 48 -8.15 -19.51 -13.18
CA ALA A 48 -7.29 -19.13 -12.04
C ALA A 48 -7.29 -20.14 -10.91
N THR A 49 -8.22 -21.13 -10.92
CA THR A 49 -8.47 -22.08 -9.82
C THR A 49 -8.39 -23.55 -10.27
N GLU A 50 -7.72 -23.86 -11.37
CA GLU A 50 -7.68 -25.19 -11.97
C GLU A 50 -9.08 -25.84 -12.02
N GLU A 51 -9.97 -25.26 -12.84
CA GLU A 51 -11.35 -25.71 -13.04
C GLU A 51 -12.20 -25.78 -11.73
N GLY A 52 -11.81 -24.98 -10.71
CA GLY A 52 -12.52 -24.88 -9.43
C GLY A 52 -12.07 -25.87 -8.36
N GLU A 53 -10.94 -26.56 -8.56
CA GLU A 53 -10.35 -27.46 -7.56
C GLU A 53 -10.02 -26.70 -6.26
N TYR A 54 -9.50 -25.48 -6.36
CA TYR A 54 -9.15 -24.66 -5.21
C TYR A 54 -10.24 -23.63 -4.83
N VAL A 55 -11.51 -24.06 -4.89
CA VAL A 55 -12.67 -23.30 -4.44
C VAL A 55 -13.44 -24.08 -3.38
N SER A 56 -13.46 -23.57 -2.15
CA SER A 56 -14.15 -24.18 -1.02
C SER A 56 -15.12 -23.22 -0.34
N SER A 57 -16.10 -23.79 0.35
CA SER A 57 -17.10 -23.01 1.11
C SER A 57 -17.13 -23.43 2.58
N ILE A 58 -17.48 -22.49 3.45
CA ILE A 58 -17.70 -22.70 4.89
C ILE A 58 -19.08 -22.16 5.22
N ASN A 59 -19.93 -22.95 5.89
CA ASN A 59 -21.30 -22.62 6.29
C ASN A 59 -22.26 -22.29 5.12
N CYS A 60 -21.92 -22.70 3.91
CA CYS A 60 -22.79 -22.57 2.74
C CYS A 60 -22.43 -23.63 1.70
N LEU A 61 -23.32 -23.89 0.77
CA LEU A 61 -23.04 -24.75 -0.40
C LEU A 61 -22.40 -23.88 -1.47
N LYS A 62 -21.28 -24.32 -2.02
CA LYS A 62 -20.47 -23.60 -3.01
C LYS A 62 -21.33 -23.11 -4.20
N GLU A 63 -22.16 -23.98 -4.72
CA GLU A 63 -22.98 -23.76 -5.93
C GLU A 63 -24.06 -22.68 -5.75
N ILE A 64 -24.54 -22.50 -4.52
CA ILE A 64 -25.63 -21.57 -4.18
C ILE A 64 -25.24 -20.62 -3.05
N ALA A 65 -23.93 -20.41 -2.83
CA ALA A 65 -23.44 -19.60 -1.71
C ALA A 65 -24.00 -18.16 -1.74
N LEU A 66 -24.07 -17.57 -2.93
CA LEU A 66 -24.62 -16.23 -3.09
C LEU A 66 -26.09 -16.15 -2.67
N GLN A 67 -26.91 -17.11 -3.11
CA GLN A 67 -28.33 -17.18 -2.76
C GLN A 67 -28.51 -17.36 -1.23
N GLN A 68 -27.71 -18.23 -0.62
CA GLN A 68 -27.73 -18.45 0.83
C GLN A 68 -27.34 -17.18 1.61
N MET A 69 -26.32 -16.46 1.16
CA MET A 69 -25.93 -15.16 1.76
C MET A 69 -27.03 -14.11 1.64
N ILE A 70 -27.74 -14.08 0.51
CA ILE A 70 -28.91 -13.22 0.27
C ILE A 70 -30.05 -13.58 1.23
N LEU A 71 -30.39 -14.86 1.34
CA LEU A 71 -31.42 -15.35 2.24
C LEU A 71 -31.15 -14.98 3.71
N THR A 72 -29.91 -15.16 4.16
CA THR A 72 -29.49 -14.73 5.51
C THR A 72 -29.73 -13.24 5.73
N LYS A 73 -29.38 -12.39 4.77
CA LYS A 73 -29.63 -10.94 4.88
C LYS A 73 -31.12 -10.60 4.96
N ARG A 74 -31.93 -11.24 4.13
CA ARG A 74 -33.40 -11.08 4.13
C ARG A 74 -33.99 -11.51 5.47
N GLN A 75 -33.59 -12.67 5.99
CA GLN A 75 -34.06 -13.19 7.27
C GLN A 75 -33.88 -12.19 8.41
N TYR A 76 -32.78 -11.46 8.42
CA TYR A 76 -32.46 -10.48 9.46
C TYR A 76 -32.75 -9.02 9.07
N GLY A 77 -33.35 -8.74 7.90
CA GLY A 77 -33.64 -7.40 7.41
C GLY A 77 -32.41 -6.52 7.22
N LYS A 78 -31.26 -7.12 6.87
CA LYS A 78 -29.96 -6.43 6.75
C LYS A 78 -29.50 -6.31 5.29
N GLU A 79 -30.39 -5.90 4.41
CA GLU A 79 -30.14 -5.85 2.95
C GLU A 79 -29.36 -4.62 2.48
N ASN A 80 -29.17 -3.61 3.35
CA ASN A 80 -28.53 -2.33 3.00
C ASN A 80 -27.14 -2.17 3.59
N GLY A 81 -26.32 -1.30 2.97
CA GLY A 81 -24.97 -0.97 3.38
C GLY A 81 -23.94 -2.03 2.92
N TYR A 82 -23.03 -2.44 3.77
CA TYR A 82 -22.06 -3.47 3.42
C TYR A 82 -22.75 -4.80 3.15
N ILE A 83 -22.57 -5.32 1.92
CA ILE A 83 -23.22 -6.56 1.48
C ILE A 83 -22.33 -7.78 1.66
N ALA A 84 -21.02 -7.62 1.56
CA ALA A 84 -20.04 -8.66 1.80
C ALA A 84 -18.69 -8.05 2.22
N TRP A 85 -17.81 -8.93 2.64
CA TRP A 85 -16.38 -8.62 2.84
C TRP A 85 -15.56 -9.42 1.86
N HIS A 86 -14.55 -8.77 1.29
CA HIS A 86 -13.58 -9.41 0.43
C HIS A 86 -12.18 -9.17 0.99
N GLY A 87 -11.36 -10.19 0.99
CA GLY A 87 -9.97 -10.10 1.42
C GLY A 87 -9.06 -11.02 0.65
N TYR A 88 -7.78 -10.88 0.88
CA TYR A 88 -6.77 -11.79 0.36
C TYR A 88 -5.70 -12.12 1.40
N GLN A 89 -5.08 -13.28 1.22
CA GLN A 89 -3.82 -13.68 1.83
C GLN A 89 -2.86 -14.07 0.71
N SER A 90 -1.74 -13.35 0.57
CA SER A 90 -0.79 -13.56 -0.53
C SER A 90 0.53 -14.06 0.03
N PHE A 91 1.10 -15.07 -0.61
CA PHE A 91 2.36 -15.72 -0.22
C PHE A 91 3.55 -15.19 -1.03
N LYS A 92 4.74 -15.46 -0.56
CA LYS A 92 5.95 -15.18 -1.35
C LYS A 92 6.04 -16.19 -2.50
N PRO A 93 6.53 -15.80 -3.68
CA PRO A 93 6.79 -16.74 -4.76
C PRO A 93 7.61 -17.95 -4.29
N ASP A 94 7.28 -19.13 -4.78
CA ASP A 94 7.97 -20.41 -4.54
C ASP A 94 8.06 -20.85 -3.07
N GLU A 95 7.22 -20.27 -2.18
CA GLU A 95 7.24 -20.60 -0.75
C GLU A 95 6.20 -21.64 -0.35
N VAL A 96 5.16 -21.86 -1.16
CA VAL A 96 4.00 -22.68 -0.83
C VAL A 96 3.45 -23.39 -2.07
N THR A 97 2.94 -24.63 -1.92
CA THR A 97 2.21 -25.30 -3.00
C THR A 97 0.75 -24.82 -3.07
N PRO A 98 0.04 -25.03 -4.20
CA PRO A 98 -1.39 -24.70 -4.31
C PRO A 98 -2.24 -25.30 -3.20
N GLU A 99 -2.08 -26.61 -2.93
CA GLU A 99 -2.81 -27.34 -1.90
C GLU A 99 -2.53 -26.76 -0.51
N GLN A 100 -1.26 -26.50 -0.22
CA GLN A 100 -0.84 -25.94 1.06
C GLN A 100 -1.40 -24.51 1.24
N ALA A 101 -1.35 -23.67 0.20
CA ALA A 101 -1.93 -22.33 0.20
C ALA A 101 -3.43 -22.38 0.48
N HIS A 102 -4.15 -23.30 -0.18
CA HIS A 102 -5.60 -23.47 0.00
C HIS A 102 -5.95 -23.95 1.42
N GLN A 103 -5.23 -24.93 1.96
CA GLN A 103 -5.41 -25.40 3.34
C GLN A 103 -5.18 -24.30 4.36
N ILE A 104 -4.12 -23.52 4.22
CA ILE A 104 -3.83 -22.36 5.07
C ILE A 104 -4.95 -21.32 4.99
N GLY A 105 -5.47 -21.05 3.78
CA GLY A 105 -6.61 -20.15 3.57
C GLY A 105 -7.87 -20.64 4.26
N LEU A 106 -8.18 -21.94 4.14
CA LEU A 106 -9.34 -22.53 4.82
C LEU A 106 -9.21 -22.47 6.34
N GLN A 107 -8.04 -22.78 6.88
CA GLN A 107 -7.78 -22.70 8.31
C GLN A 107 -7.96 -21.26 8.83
N LEU A 108 -7.38 -20.27 8.12
CA LEU A 108 -7.52 -18.85 8.44
C LEU A 108 -8.98 -18.40 8.40
N ALA A 109 -9.71 -18.73 7.34
CA ALA A 109 -11.12 -18.37 7.19
C ALA A 109 -12.01 -18.99 8.27
N LYS A 110 -11.78 -20.27 8.58
CA LYS A 110 -12.51 -20.98 9.62
C LYS A 110 -12.30 -20.37 11.00
N GLU A 111 -11.06 -20.03 11.34
CA GLU A 111 -10.73 -19.47 12.65
C GLU A 111 -11.19 -18.02 12.80
N MET A 112 -11.12 -17.22 11.74
CA MET A 112 -11.51 -15.81 11.82
C MET A 112 -13.02 -15.60 11.75
N TRP A 113 -13.72 -16.34 10.89
CA TRP A 113 -15.12 -16.05 10.55
C TRP A 113 -16.03 -17.29 10.53
N GLY A 114 -15.44 -18.50 10.55
CA GLY A 114 -16.17 -19.75 10.31
C GLY A 114 -17.27 -20.08 11.34
N GLU A 115 -17.24 -19.50 12.52
CA GLU A 115 -18.29 -19.73 13.51
C GLU A 115 -19.63 -19.04 13.19
N GLN A 116 -19.56 -17.91 12.46
CA GLN A 116 -20.72 -17.00 12.34
C GLN A 116 -21.06 -16.59 10.91
N TYR A 117 -20.17 -16.78 9.96
CA TYR A 117 -20.37 -16.24 8.60
C TYR A 117 -20.28 -17.33 7.54
N GLN A 118 -21.02 -17.12 6.46
CA GLN A 118 -20.93 -17.91 5.23
C GLN A 118 -19.75 -17.38 4.42
N ILE A 119 -18.85 -18.27 3.99
CA ILE A 119 -17.57 -17.88 3.39
C ILE A 119 -17.30 -18.71 2.14
N ILE A 120 -16.74 -18.07 1.10
CA ILE A 120 -16.06 -18.72 -0.01
C ILE A 120 -14.56 -18.41 0.11
N VAL A 121 -13.77 -19.46 0.01
CA VAL A 121 -12.30 -19.41 -0.02
C VAL A 121 -11.84 -19.94 -1.36
N THR A 122 -11.00 -19.16 -2.05
CA THR A 122 -10.41 -19.61 -3.32
C THR A 122 -8.93 -19.31 -3.33
N THR A 123 -8.18 -20.17 -4.01
CA THR A 123 -6.74 -19.97 -4.23
C THR A 123 -6.50 -19.73 -5.71
N HIS A 124 -5.89 -18.61 -6.04
CA HIS A 124 -5.53 -18.22 -7.39
C HIS A 124 -4.08 -18.58 -7.71
N LEU A 125 -3.89 -19.17 -8.88
CA LEU A 125 -2.60 -19.66 -9.40
C LEU A 125 -2.08 -18.85 -10.58
N ASP A 126 -2.85 -17.87 -11.05
CA ASP A 126 -2.62 -17.09 -12.27
C ASP A 126 -1.52 -16.02 -12.18
N LYS A 127 -0.76 -15.98 -11.07
CA LYS A 127 0.30 -14.99 -10.84
C LYS A 127 1.57 -15.65 -10.33
N ASP A 128 2.68 -14.91 -10.37
CA ASP A 128 3.99 -15.35 -9.85
C ASP A 128 3.96 -15.73 -8.36
N HIS A 129 2.89 -15.39 -7.66
CA HIS A 129 2.70 -15.68 -6.25
C HIS A 129 1.28 -16.18 -5.99
N LEU A 130 1.18 -17.29 -5.27
CA LEU A 130 -0.10 -17.86 -4.86
C LEU A 130 -0.80 -16.93 -3.87
N HIS A 131 -2.11 -16.83 -3.99
CA HIS A 131 -2.90 -15.99 -3.08
C HIS A 131 -4.31 -16.53 -2.90
N ASN A 132 -4.74 -16.55 -1.65
CA ASN A 132 -6.10 -16.88 -1.27
C ASN A 132 -6.98 -15.64 -1.35
N HIS A 133 -8.20 -15.81 -1.84
CA HIS A 133 -9.28 -14.84 -1.70
C HIS A 133 -10.30 -15.34 -0.70
N PHE A 134 -10.83 -14.42 0.09
CA PHE A 134 -11.93 -14.64 1.02
C PHE A 134 -13.09 -13.77 0.62
N CYS A 135 -14.25 -14.36 0.39
CA CYS A 135 -15.49 -13.62 0.22
C CYS A 135 -16.50 -14.14 1.24
N PHE A 136 -16.95 -13.29 2.16
CA PHE A 136 -17.89 -13.71 3.18
C PHE A 136 -19.04 -12.73 3.40
N ASN A 137 -20.16 -13.29 3.89
CA ASN A 137 -21.34 -12.52 4.17
C ASN A 137 -21.07 -11.47 5.25
N SER A 138 -21.56 -10.25 5.04
CA SER A 138 -21.44 -9.19 6.06
C SER A 138 -22.36 -9.41 7.26
N VAL A 139 -23.31 -10.34 7.19
CA VAL A 139 -24.32 -10.64 8.22
C VAL A 139 -24.11 -12.04 8.75
N SER A 140 -24.02 -12.18 10.06
CA SER A 140 -23.94 -13.46 10.77
C SER A 140 -25.23 -14.25 10.54
N PHE A 141 -25.08 -15.52 10.20
CA PHE A 141 -26.23 -16.42 10.05
C PHE A 141 -26.79 -16.91 11.40
N LEU A 142 -26.04 -16.73 12.50
CA LEU A 142 -26.50 -17.12 13.85
C LEU A 142 -27.37 -16.05 14.50
N ASP A 143 -26.94 -14.79 14.49
CA ASP A 143 -27.55 -13.72 15.27
C ASP A 143 -27.86 -12.44 14.46
N GLY A 144 -27.58 -12.46 13.17
CA GLY A 144 -27.85 -11.33 12.27
C GLY A 144 -26.96 -10.11 12.47
N LYS A 145 -25.93 -10.18 13.33
CA LYS A 145 -25.02 -9.05 13.50
C LYS A 145 -24.15 -8.85 12.28
N LYS A 146 -23.93 -7.58 11.94
CA LYS A 146 -22.96 -7.25 10.88
C LYS A 146 -21.53 -7.33 11.40
N TYR A 147 -20.66 -7.90 10.58
CA TYR A 147 -19.23 -7.92 10.85
C TYR A 147 -18.65 -6.51 10.92
N ASN A 148 -17.84 -6.24 11.93
CA ASN A 148 -17.17 -4.96 12.14
C ASN A 148 -15.64 -5.16 12.09
N TYR A 149 -15.02 -4.62 11.03
CA TYR A 149 -13.58 -4.69 10.84
C TYR A 149 -12.87 -3.54 11.57
N SER A 150 -12.77 -3.66 12.87
CA SER A 150 -12.05 -2.73 13.72
C SER A 150 -10.52 -2.86 13.59
N LYS A 151 -9.76 -1.91 14.16
CA LYS A 151 -8.29 -2.01 14.24
C LYS A 151 -7.82 -3.23 15.03
N SER A 152 -8.59 -3.71 16.00
CA SER A 152 -8.32 -4.95 16.72
C SER A 152 -8.49 -6.17 15.83
N GLU A 153 -9.57 -6.22 15.02
CA GLU A 153 -9.78 -7.29 14.05
C GLU A 153 -8.70 -7.32 12.96
N GLN A 154 -8.25 -6.15 12.50
CA GLN A 154 -7.10 -6.07 11.57
C GLN A 154 -5.83 -6.69 12.16
N ARG A 155 -5.59 -6.44 13.44
CA ARG A 155 -4.43 -7.01 14.13
C ARG A 155 -4.59 -8.51 14.30
N LYS A 156 -5.76 -8.95 14.79
CA LYS A 156 -6.10 -10.37 14.95
C LYS A 156 -5.92 -11.15 13.63
N LEU A 157 -6.41 -10.62 12.52
CA LEU A 157 -6.27 -11.25 11.19
C LEU A 157 -4.79 -11.50 10.85
N ARG A 158 -3.91 -10.53 11.11
CA ARG A 158 -2.47 -10.68 10.86
C ARG A 158 -1.82 -11.69 11.81
N GLU A 159 -2.13 -11.59 13.09
CA GLU A 159 -1.58 -12.50 14.12
C GLU A 159 -1.97 -13.96 13.86
N VAL A 160 -3.23 -14.20 13.51
CA VAL A 160 -3.72 -15.56 13.17
C VAL A 160 -3.07 -16.05 11.88
N SER A 161 -3.01 -15.21 10.82
CA SER A 161 -2.33 -15.56 9.57
C SER A 161 -0.86 -15.88 9.79
N ASP A 162 -0.14 -15.05 10.56
CA ASP A 162 1.28 -15.26 10.86
C ASP A 162 1.51 -16.53 11.68
N ARG A 163 0.63 -16.84 12.64
CA ARG A 163 0.69 -18.07 13.42
C ARG A 163 0.52 -19.30 12.54
N ILE A 164 -0.54 -19.31 11.72
CA ILE A 164 -0.81 -20.43 10.80
C ILE A 164 0.36 -20.63 9.84
N CYS A 165 0.90 -19.54 9.27
CA CYS A 165 2.07 -19.62 8.41
C CYS A 165 3.28 -20.27 9.10
N ARG A 166 3.56 -19.90 10.37
CA ARG A 166 4.66 -20.54 11.15
C ARG A 166 4.39 -22.02 11.41
N GLU A 167 3.15 -22.41 11.72
CA GLU A 167 2.75 -23.80 11.91
C GLU A 167 3.00 -24.67 10.66
N HIS A 168 2.88 -24.05 9.47
CA HIS A 168 3.20 -24.67 8.18
C HIS A 168 4.65 -24.45 7.70
N GLY A 169 5.54 -23.93 8.54
CA GLY A 169 6.95 -23.71 8.22
C GLY A 169 7.23 -22.54 7.27
N LEU A 170 6.25 -21.65 7.06
CA LEU A 170 6.39 -20.50 6.17
C LEU A 170 6.97 -19.29 6.88
N SER A 171 7.61 -18.41 6.12
CA SER A 171 8.16 -17.16 6.65
C SER A 171 7.06 -16.14 6.96
N VAL A 172 7.29 -15.29 7.97
CA VAL A 172 6.38 -14.20 8.38
C VAL A 172 7.09 -12.86 8.39
N ILE A 173 6.32 -11.76 8.37
CA ILE A 173 6.86 -10.41 8.46
C ILE A 173 7.04 -10.06 9.94
N GLU A 174 8.25 -10.22 10.47
CA GLU A 174 8.52 -9.89 11.87
C GLU A 174 8.42 -8.39 12.17
N LYS A 175 8.82 -7.54 11.24
CA LYS A 175 8.79 -6.08 11.37
C LYS A 175 8.08 -5.46 10.18
N PRO A 176 6.76 -5.27 10.27
CA PRO A 176 6.02 -4.66 9.18
C PRO A 176 6.43 -3.20 9.01
N HIS A 177 7.03 -2.88 7.87
CA HIS A 177 7.27 -1.49 7.49
C HIS A 177 5.96 -0.84 7.03
N LYS A 178 5.78 0.44 7.33
CA LYS A 178 4.76 1.24 6.65
C LYS A 178 5.18 1.37 5.19
N ALA A 179 4.66 0.49 4.36
CA ALA A 179 4.83 0.61 2.92
C ALA A 179 4.27 1.96 2.42
N PRO A 180 4.90 2.60 1.45
CA PRO A 180 4.31 3.74 0.76
C PRO A 180 2.97 3.33 0.14
N SER A 181 2.09 4.30 -0.13
CA SER A 181 0.84 4.00 -0.84
C SER A 181 1.13 3.32 -2.18
N ARG A 182 0.19 2.50 -2.66
CA ARG A 182 0.33 1.80 -3.95
C ARG A 182 0.71 2.75 -5.09
N GLN A 183 0.15 3.96 -5.10
CA GLN A 183 0.46 4.96 -6.12
C GLN A 183 1.93 5.41 -6.04
N VAL A 184 2.43 5.70 -4.85
CA VAL A 184 3.84 6.07 -4.64
C VAL A 184 4.77 4.94 -5.09
N TRP A 185 4.44 3.69 -4.77
CA TRP A 185 5.23 2.54 -5.21
C TRP A 185 5.24 2.38 -6.74
N LEU A 186 4.09 2.56 -7.42
CA LEU A 186 3.99 2.53 -8.87
C LEU A 186 4.81 3.66 -9.51
N ASP A 187 4.74 4.86 -8.96
CA ASP A 187 5.49 6.01 -9.44
C ASP A 187 7.00 5.79 -9.28
N GLU A 188 7.45 5.25 -8.13
CA GLU A 188 8.85 4.88 -7.91
C GLU A 188 9.30 3.77 -8.88
N LYS A 189 8.49 2.74 -9.10
CA LYS A 189 8.77 1.65 -10.05
C LYS A 189 8.86 2.13 -11.50
N SER A 190 8.07 3.15 -11.86
CA SER A 190 8.12 3.78 -13.19
C SER A 190 9.23 4.82 -13.35
N GLY A 191 10.08 5.02 -12.34
CA GLY A 191 11.17 6.00 -12.35
C GLY A 191 10.71 7.45 -12.15
N LYS A 192 9.45 7.67 -11.76
CA LYS A 192 8.96 9.01 -11.46
C LYS A 192 9.50 9.49 -10.10
N PRO A 193 9.90 10.77 -9.99
CA PRO A 193 10.32 11.33 -8.72
C PRO A 193 9.12 11.39 -7.76
N THR A 194 9.29 10.76 -6.59
CA THR A 194 8.35 10.86 -5.48
C THR A 194 9.01 11.64 -4.33
N ARG A 195 8.19 12.12 -3.38
CA ARG A 195 8.74 12.75 -2.18
C ARG A 195 9.77 11.85 -1.48
N TYR A 196 9.51 10.56 -1.45
CA TYR A 196 10.35 9.62 -0.69
C TYR A 196 11.68 9.32 -1.38
N ASN A 197 11.68 9.10 -2.70
CA ASN A 197 12.95 8.84 -3.41
C ASN A 197 13.82 10.10 -3.48
N VAL A 198 13.23 11.28 -3.68
CA VAL A 198 13.96 12.56 -3.62
C VAL A 198 14.58 12.76 -2.24
N TYR A 199 13.82 12.56 -1.15
CA TYR A 199 14.36 12.68 0.20
C TYR A 199 15.48 11.66 0.46
N ARG A 200 15.33 10.41 -0.02
CA ARG A 200 16.39 9.39 0.12
C ARG A 200 17.69 9.83 -0.55
N GLU A 201 17.62 10.31 -1.78
CA GLU A 201 18.83 10.75 -2.50
C GLU A 201 19.46 11.98 -1.84
N ASP A 202 18.67 12.98 -1.46
CA ASP A 202 19.20 14.17 -0.80
C ASP A 202 19.81 13.89 0.57
N VAL A 203 19.20 13.01 1.37
CA VAL A 203 19.74 12.59 2.67
C VAL A 203 21.01 11.75 2.50
N LYS A 204 21.01 10.80 1.54
CA LYS A 204 22.19 10.00 1.21
C LYS A 204 23.38 10.88 0.76
N GLU A 205 23.08 11.86 -0.07
CA GLU A 205 24.09 12.84 -0.50
C GLU A 205 24.58 13.65 0.71
N ALA A 206 23.69 14.15 1.56
CA ALA A 206 24.05 14.89 2.76
C ALA A 206 24.93 14.07 3.73
N ILE A 207 24.63 12.77 3.92
CA ILE A 207 25.47 11.87 4.73
C ILE A 207 26.86 11.69 4.10
N ASN A 208 26.94 11.50 2.80
CA ASN A 208 28.21 11.26 2.10
C ASN A 208 29.12 12.49 2.11
N PHE A 209 28.56 13.68 2.00
CA PHE A 209 29.33 14.94 1.98
C PHE A 209 29.62 15.51 3.36
N SER A 210 28.95 15.03 4.41
CA SER A 210 29.09 15.59 5.75
C SER A 210 29.89 14.66 6.68
N ARG A 211 30.83 15.24 7.42
CA ARG A 211 31.62 14.49 8.44
C ARG A 211 31.03 14.59 9.85
N ARG A 212 30.07 15.47 10.06
CA ARG A 212 29.39 15.69 11.35
C ARG A 212 27.91 15.98 11.11
N PRO A 213 27.03 15.59 12.04
CA PRO A 213 25.58 15.84 11.94
C PRO A 213 25.23 17.32 11.68
N TYR A 214 25.91 18.24 12.31
CA TYR A 214 25.71 19.67 12.09
C TYR A 214 25.86 20.07 10.61
N TYR A 215 26.88 19.57 9.93
CA TYR A 215 27.09 19.88 8.50
C TYR A 215 26.07 19.19 7.60
N MET A 216 25.60 18.03 7.97
CA MET A 216 24.50 17.35 7.29
C MET A 216 23.21 18.15 7.38
N GLU A 217 22.90 18.65 8.57
CA GLU A 217 21.73 19.49 8.79
C GLU A 217 21.82 20.79 7.97
N GLU A 218 22.96 21.47 8.01
CA GLU A 218 23.22 22.69 7.23
C GLU A 218 23.13 22.42 5.72
N TYR A 219 23.66 21.28 5.25
CA TYR A 219 23.56 20.87 3.86
C TYR A 219 22.09 20.73 3.41
N LEU A 220 21.27 20.03 4.20
CA LEU A 220 19.84 19.85 3.92
C LEU A 220 19.07 21.17 3.98
N ARG A 221 19.38 22.06 4.95
CA ARG A 221 18.80 23.41 5.01
C ARG A 221 19.10 24.24 3.77
N ARG A 222 20.30 24.17 3.25
CA ARG A 222 20.70 24.84 1.99
C ARG A 222 19.96 24.29 0.78
N LYS A 223 19.63 22.99 0.75
CA LYS A 223 18.71 22.37 -0.23
C LYS A 223 17.25 22.79 -0.05
N GLY A 224 16.91 23.59 0.96
CA GLY A 224 15.57 24.09 1.21
C GLY A 224 14.73 23.25 2.18
N TYR A 225 15.33 22.27 2.86
CA TYR A 225 14.64 21.46 3.86
C TYR A 225 14.50 22.21 5.19
N ILE A 226 13.38 21.98 5.86
CA ILE A 226 13.20 22.26 7.26
C ILE A 226 13.57 20.99 8.02
N THR A 227 14.48 21.10 8.97
CA THR A 227 15.07 19.97 9.70
C THR A 227 14.69 20.01 11.17
N ASP A 228 14.55 18.83 11.78
CA ASP A 228 14.43 18.66 13.23
C ASP A 228 15.29 17.47 13.64
N PHE A 229 16.50 17.75 14.11
CA PHE A 229 17.52 16.77 14.53
C PHE A 229 17.70 16.73 16.05
N THR A 230 16.74 17.26 16.81
CA THR A 230 16.83 17.36 18.27
C THR A 230 16.29 16.13 19.02
N GLY A 231 15.41 15.36 18.40
CA GLY A 231 14.70 14.25 19.06
C GLY A 231 15.29 12.88 18.77
N LYS A 232 14.66 11.85 19.35
CA LYS A 232 14.96 10.41 19.11
C LYS A 232 14.95 10.02 17.63
N HIS A 233 14.16 10.68 16.80
CA HIS A 233 14.07 10.46 15.38
C HIS A 233 14.34 11.77 14.67
N TRP A 234 15.38 11.80 13.85
CA TRP A 234 15.66 12.96 13.00
C TRP A 234 14.65 13.03 11.87
N LYS A 235 14.18 14.23 11.55
CA LYS A 235 13.09 14.45 10.62
C LYS A 235 13.40 15.60 9.69
N ILE A 236 12.88 15.49 8.47
CA ILE A 236 12.99 16.53 7.44
C ILE A 236 11.65 16.76 6.77
N ARG A 237 11.44 17.94 6.24
CA ARG A 237 10.35 18.25 5.31
C ARG A 237 10.74 19.38 4.39
N LEU A 238 10.17 19.41 3.20
CA LEU A 238 10.18 20.61 2.37
C LEU A 238 9.03 21.55 2.81
N PRO A 239 9.16 22.88 2.59
CA PRO A 239 8.18 23.87 3.05
C PRO A 239 6.74 23.63 2.59
N GLN A 240 6.57 23.00 1.41
CA GLN A 240 5.25 22.70 0.85
C GLN A 240 4.53 21.53 1.53
N TYR A 241 5.19 20.79 2.41
CA TYR A 241 4.59 19.68 3.16
C TYR A 241 4.36 20.09 4.62
N GLU A 242 3.18 19.77 5.12
CA GLU A 242 2.81 20.05 6.52
C GLU A 242 3.55 19.12 7.49
N HIS A 243 3.66 17.84 7.13
CA HIS A 243 4.20 16.80 8.03
C HIS A 243 5.66 16.48 7.74
N PHE A 244 6.42 16.34 8.82
CA PHE A 244 7.79 15.84 8.76
C PHE A 244 7.84 14.36 8.39
N THR A 245 8.90 13.99 7.66
CA THR A 245 9.26 12.60 7.37
C THR A 245 10.49 12.24 8.20
N ARG A 246 10.44 11.14 8.93
CA ARG A 246 11.57 10.63 9.70
C ARG A 246 12.61 10.02 8.77
N LEU A 247 13.89 10.17 9.09
CA LEU A 247 14.96 9.59 8.29
C LEU A 247 14.95 8.06 8.36
N ASP A 248 14.70 7.49 9.53
CA ASP A 248 14.57 6.03 9.73
C ASP A 248 13.33 5.41 9.03
N THR A 249 12.37 6.21 8.62
CA THR A 249 11.26 5.77 7.73
C THR A 249 11.69 5.72 6.26
N LEU A 250 12.67 6.54 5.86
CA LEU A 250 13.21 6.54 4.51
C LEU A 250 14.19 5.39 4.29
N ASP A 251 15.03 5.11 5.28
CA ASP A 251 15.96 3.99 5.34
C ASP A 251 16.20 3.62 6.83
N GLU A 252 16.00 2.36 7.21
CA GLU A 252 16.15 1.86 8.59
C GLU A 252 17.54 2.14 9.18
N ARG A 253 18.54 2.20 8.32
CA ARG A 253 19.93 2.48 8.72
C ARG A 253 20.14 3.94 9.15
N TRP A 254 19.20 4.83 8.86
CA TRP A 254 19.32 6.26 9.15
C TRP A 254 18.75 6.65 10.50
N THR A 255 19.09 5.87 11.51
CA THR A 255 18.89 6.32 12.90
C THR A 255 19.96 7.35 13.30
N PRO A 256 19.69 8.25 14.24
CA PRO A 256 20.68 9.22 14.71
C PRO A 256 22.02 8.59 15.12
N GLU A 257 21.97 7.47 15.82
CA GLU A 257 23.13 6.73 16.32
C GLU A 257 23.96 6.16 15.16
N ASN A 258 23.30 5.54 14.17
CA ASN A 258 23.97 4.96 13.02
C ASN A 258 24.60 6.04 12.12
N ILE A 259 23.87 7.15 11.90
CA ILE A 259 24.41 8.27 11.13
C ILE A 259 25.63 8.85 11.83
N GLN A 260 25.57 9.10 13.14
CA GLN A 260 26.71 9.61 13.93
C GLN A 260 27.89 8.65 13.90
N ARG A 261 27.64 7.35 14.02
CA ARG A 261 28.68 6.31 13.95
C ARG A 261 29.35 6.29 12.57
N THR A 262 28.58 6.35 11.49
CA THR A 262 29.10 6.38 10.11
C THR A 262 29.94 7.63 9.89
N MET A 263 29.49 8.79 10.33
CA MET A 263 30.24 10.05 10.22
C MET A 263 31.50 10.04 11.09
N GLY A 264 31.46 9.46 12.29
CA GLY A 264 32.61 9.32 13.19
C GLY A 264 33.69 8.37 12.62
N ALA A 265 33.28 7.29 11.98
CA ALA A 265 34.20 6.37 11.30
C ALA A 265 34.96 7.06 10.16
N TYR A 266 34.30 7.92 9.37
CA TYR A 266 34.95 8.71 8.32
C TYR A 266 35.89 9.78 8.88
N ALA A 267 35.67 10.30 10.08
CA ALA A 267 36.54 11.27 10.72
C ALA A 267 37.90 10.66 11.16
N SER A 268 37.93 9.35 11.46
CA SER A 268 39.15 8.63 11.87
C SER A 268 40.07 8.24 10.69
N PHE A 269 39.55 8.19 9.46
CA PHE A 269 40.30 7.73 8.26
C PHE A 269 41.01 8.80 7.46
N GLY A 270 40.98 10.06 7.84
CA GLY A 270 41.68 11.05 7.04
C GLY A 270 41.80 12.46 7.57
N ASN A 271 42.99 12.84 7.92
CA ASN A 271 43.43 14.24 8.19
C ASN A 271 43.48 15.10 6.91
N ARG A 272 42.76 14.75 5.85
CA ARG A 272 42.61 15.63 4.67
C ARG A 272 41.48 16.60 4.92
N ARG A 273 41.84 17.91 4.91
CA ARG A 273 40.84 19.01 4.84
C ARG A 273 40.05 18.85 3.53
N ALA A 274 38.95 18.09 3.57
CA ALA A 274 37.99 18.12 2.49
C ALA A 274 37.22 19.44 2.62
N THR A 275 37.33 20.26 1.63
CA THR A 275 36.49 21.46 1.48
C THR A 275 35.04 20.95 1.31
N ILE A 276 34.15 21.32 2.24
CA ILE A 276 32.73 20.98 2.12
C ILE A 276 32.18 21.85 0.99
N THR A 277 31.92 21.24 -0.15
CA THR A 277 31.18 21.87 -1.24
C THR A 277 29.70 21.80 -0.93
N TYR A 278 29.11 22.91 -0.56
CA TYR A 278 27.65 23.00 -0.40
C TYR A 278 26.98 23.08 -1.77
N PRO A 279 25.77 22.51 -1.91
CA PRO A 279 25.01 22.72 -3.14
C PRO A 279 24.75 24.22 -3.30
N PRO A 280 24.73 24.73 -4.54
CA PRO A 280 24.41 26.13 -4.77
C PRO A 280 23.02 26.45 -4.19
N GLN A 281 22.90 27.59 -3.53
CA GLN A 281 21.59 28.07 -3.12
C GLN A 281 20.73 28.32 -4.34
N MET A 282 19.47 27.90 -4.29
CA MET A 282 18.52 28.21 -5.36
C MET A 282 18.42 29.74 -5.52
N PRO A 283 18.73 30.29 -6.71
CA PRO A 283 18.62 31.74 -6.94
C PRO A 283 17.24 32.27 -6.58
N GLN A 284 17.18 33.51 -6.08
CA GLN A 284 15.92 34.16 -5.70
C GLN A 284 14.94 34.24 -6.88
N SER A 285 15.44 34.47 -8.09
CA SER A 285 14.68 34.46 -9.35
C SER A 285 13.93 33.13 -9.57
N LEU A 286 14.52 32.01 -9.18
CA LEU A 286 13.91 30.69 -9.29
C LEU A 286 12.88 30.44 -8.19
N ARG A 287 13.09 30.92 -6.98
CA ARG A 287 12.07 30.91 -5.91
C ARG A 287 10.84 31.69 -6.31
N ASP A 288 11.03 32.86 -6.93
CA ASP A 288 9.94 33.69 -7.43
C ASP A 288 9.22 33.05 -8.62
N TRP A 289 9.97 32.33 -9.45
CA TRP A 289 9.45 31.59 -10.58
C TRP A 289 8.56 30.41 -10.18
N PHE A 290 8.82 29.74 -9.04
CA PHE A 290 7.98 28.68 -8.50
C PHE A 290 6.70 29.18 -7.81
N LYS A 291 6.57 30.46 -7.46
CA LYS A 291 5.38 31.03 -6.82
C LYS A 291 4.07 30.80 -7.58
N PRO A 292 3.99 30.92 -8.93
CA PRO A 292 2.76 30.67 -9.70
C PRO A 292 2.26 29.22 -9.62
N PHE A 293 3.12 28.26 -9.28
CA PHE A 293 2.77 26.83 -9.21
C PHE A 293 2.21 26.40 -7.87
N GLN A 294 1.98 27.32 -6.95
CA GLN A 294 1.39 26.99 -5.63
C GLN A 294 0.01 26.32 -5.74
N LYS A 295 -0.66 26.41 -6.90
CA LYS A 295 -1.95 25.77 -7.19
C LYS A 295 -1.85 24.38 -7.86
N THR A 296 -0.69 23.93 -8.31
CA THR A 296 -0.50 22.60 -8.92
C THR A 296 -0.16 21.55 -7.88
N SER A 297 -0.41 20.26 -8.18
CA SER A 297 -0.16 19.17 -7.25
C SER A 297 1.28 19.20 -6.72
N HIS A 298 1.47 18.89 -5.43
CA HIS A 298 2.77 18.92 -4.77
C HIS A 298 3.81 18.02 -5.45
N ILE A 299 3.37 16.88 -6.00
CA ILE A 299 4.20 15.91 -6.71
C ILE A 299 4.76 16.50 -8.01
N TYR A 300 3.93 17.24 -8.77
CA TYR A 300 4.36 17.84 -10.02
C TYR A 300 5.38 18.95 -9.81
N ARG A 301 5.25 19.75 -8.73
CA ARG A 301 6.24 20.76 -8.35
C ARG A 301 7.59 20.16 -7.96
N LEU A 302 7.56 19.05 -7.23
CA LEU A 302 8.75 18.32 -6.86
C LEU A 302 9.46 17.74 -8.11
N TYR A 303 8.68 17.18 -9.01
CA TYR A 303 9.16 16.67 -10.29
C TYR A 303 9.83 17.76 -11.13
N LEU A 304 9.20 18.93 -11.28
CA LEU A 304 9.78 20.06 -12.02
C LEU A 304 11.04 20.60 -11.35
N HIS A 305 11.04 20.68 -10.01
CA HIS A 305 12.22 21.08 -9.25
C HIS A 305 13.40 20.13 -9.48
N TYR A 306 13.15 18.83 -9.48
CA TYR A 306 14.18 17.80 -9.71
C TYR A 306 14.66 17.80 -11.15
N CYS A 307 13.75 17.93 -12.13
CA CYS A 307 14.10 18.07 -13.53
C CYS A 307 14.95 19.33 -13.79
N TYR A 308 14.68 20.40 -13.05
CA TYR A 308 15.48 21.62 -13.11
C TYR A 308 16.88 21.40 -12.53
N LEU A 309 17.00 20.78 -11.36
CA LEU A 309 18.30 20.50 -10.72
C LEU A 309 19.19 19.57 -11.59
N LEU A 310 18.55 18.69 -12.35
CA LEU A 310 19.22 17.77 -13.29
C LEU A 310 19.44 18.37 -14.68
N GLY A 311 18.98 19.62 -14.94
CA GLY A 311 19.04 20.24 -16.27
C GLY A 311 18.15 19.56 -17.32
N VAL A 312 17.17 18.73 -16.90
CA VAL A 312 16.30 17.93 -17.79
C VAL A 312 14.83 18.31 -17.54
N LEU A 313 14.36 19.36 -18.18
CA LEU A 313 12.92 19.69 -18.16
C LEU A 313 12.15 18.76 -19.12
N PRO A 314 10.95 18.26 -18.76
CA PRO A 314 10.14 17.42 -19.64
C PRO A 314 9.79 18.13 -20.93
N LYS A 315 10.01 17.49 -22.08
CA LYS A 315 9.80 18.06 -23.43
C LYS A 315 8.35 18.46 -23.77
N LYS A 316 7.37 18.17 -22.91
CA LYS A 316 5.93 18.47 -23.10
C LYS A 316 5.28 19.17 -21.89
N THR A 317 5.97 20.00 -21.22
CA THR A 317 5.30 20.90 -20.27
C THR A 317 4.68 22.05 -21.07
N THR A 318 3.37 22.25 -20.94
CA THR A 318 2.68 23.49 -21.35
C THR A 318 3.19 24.70 -20.54
N TYR A 319 4.27 24.51 -19.87
CA TYR A 319 4.96 25.39 -19.01
C TYR A 319 5.84 26.30 -19.85
N ARG A 320 5.44 27.56 -20.02
CA ARG A 320 6.28 28.63 -20.54
C ARG A 320 6.91 29.35 -19.35
N PRO A 321 8.24 29.34 -19.21
CA PRO A 321 8.88 30.16 -18.21
C PRO A 321 8.55 31.62 -18.49
N THR A 322 8.05 32.32 -17.47
CA THR A 322 7.84 33.79 -17.54
C THR A 322 9.12 34.55 -17.26
N SER A 323 10.24 33.85 -17.08
CA SER A 323 11.55 34.44 -16.82
C SER A 323 12.39 34.52 -18.09
N PRO A 324 13.01 35.67 -18.41
CA PRO A 324 13.86 35.84 -19.61
C PRO A 324 15.20 35.07 -19.54
N TYR A 325 15.49 34.36 -18.44
CA TYR A 325 16.75 33.67 -18.21
C TYR A 325 16.73 32.17 -18.56
N LEU A 326 15.65 31.66 -19.17
CA LEU A 326 15.54 30.30 -19.67
C LEU A 326 15.26 30.34 -21.18
N LYS A 327 16.24 30.78 -21.95
CA LYS A 327 16.38 30.51 -23.38
C LYS A 327 17.42 29.43 -23.59
#